data_6b4810f242740fcc1e54d79c3937d53a
#
_entry.id   6b4810f242740fcc1e54d79c3937d53a
#
_cell.length_a   1.000
_cell.length_b   1.000
_cell.length_c   1.000
_cell.angle_alpha   90.00
_cell.angle_beta   90.00
_cell.angle_gamma   90.00
#
_symmetry.space_group_name_H-M   'P 1'
#
loop_
_entity.id
_entity.type
_entity.pdbx_description
1 polymer ?
#
loop_
_entity_poly.entity_id
_entity_poly.type
_entity_poly.pdbx_seq_one_letter_code
_entity_poly.pdbx_strand_id
1 'polypeptide(L)'
;MDWDKLRIFHAVADAGSLTHAGESLHLSQSAVSRHIRALEQSLDATLFHRHARGLILTEQGELLFEATNSMNKRLEAAAARIRDSEEEVLG
;
A
#
# COMPACT_ATOMS: atom_id res chain seq x y z
N MET A 1 -4.91 9.11 9.67
CA MET A 1 -4.32 8.06 8.82
C MET A 1 -3.12 8.64 8.10
N ASP A 2 -2.00 7.93 8.17
CA ASP A 2 -0.74 8.39 7.60
C ASP A 2 -0.57 7.87 6.17
N TRP A 3 -0.21 8.75 5.25
CA TRP A 3 0.00 8.43 3.84
C TRP A 3 1.08 7.36 3.65
N ASP A 4 2.18 7.45 4.39
CA ASP A 4 3.27 6.46 4.33
C ASP A 4 2.80 5.09 4.78
N LYS A 5 1.99 5.04 5.83
CA LYS A 5 1.43 3.77 6.32
C LYS A 5 0.47 3.14 5.30
N LEU A 6 -0.31 3.97 4.61
CA LEU A 6 -1.19 3.48 3.53
C LEU A 6 -0.38 2.91 2.37
N ARG A 7 0.72 3.55 2.00
CA ARG A 7 1.62 3.08 0.95
C ARG A 7 2.25 1.73 1.34
N ILE A 8 2.68 1.61 2.59
CA ILE A 8 3.24 0.37 3.12
C ILE A 8 2.18 -0.74 3.15
N PHE A 9 0.98 -0.42 3.61
CA PHE A 9 -0.15 -1.36 3.59
C PHE A 9 -0.41 -1.86 2.17
N HIS A 10 -0.48 -0.96 1.21
CA HIS A 10 -0.73 -1.31 -0.19
C HIS A 10 0.33 -2.27 -0.72
N ALA A 11 1.61 -2.00 -0.44
CA ALA A 11 2.71 -2.86 -0.86
C ALA A 11 2.61 -4.26 -0.25
N VAL A 12 2.24 -4.35 1.03
CA VAL A 12 2.07 -5.65 1.72
C VAL A 12 0.90 -6.42 1.13
N ALA A 13 -0.22 -5.76 0.90
CA ALA A 13 -1.41 -6.39 0.32
C ALA A 13 -1.12 -6.91 -1.10
N ASP A 14 -0.42 -6.13 -1.87
CA ASP A 14 -0.07 -6.47 -3.26
C ASP A 14 0.92 -7.65 -3.31
N ALA A 15 1.91 -7.65 -2.42
CA ALA A 15 2.93 -8.71 -2.36
C ALA A 15 2.43 -9.99 -1.68
N GLY A 16 1.46 -9.87 -0.79
CA GLY A 16 0.97 -11.00 0.02
C GLY A 16 1.98 -11.48 1.05
N SER A 17 3.02 -10.71 1.32
CA SER A 17 4.14 -11.10 2.19
C SER A 17 4.82 -9.88 2.79
N LEU A 18 5.10 -9.94 4.09
CA LEU A 18 5.86 -8.89 4.79
C LEU A 18 7.30 -8.82 4.30
N THR A 19 7.89 -9.98 4.01
CA THR A 19 9.28 -10.06 3.56
C THR A 19 9.44 -9.42 2.18
N HIS A 20 8.61 -9.78 1.22
CA HIS A 20 8.68 -9.24 -0.13
C HIS A 20 8.36 -7.74 -0.16
N ALA A 21 7.38 -7.31 0.62
CA ALA A 21 7.06 -5.90 0.73
C ALA A 21 8.24 -5.11 1.33
N GLY A 22 8.87 -5.67 2.37
CA GLY A 22 10.04 -5.05 2.99
C GLY A 22 11.19 -4.88 2.00
N GLU A 23 11.45 -5.87 1.18
CA GLU A 23 12.49 -5.80 0.14
C GLU A 23 12.20 -4.66 -0.84
N SER A 24 10.97 -4.59 -1.33
CA SER A 24 10.58 -3.56 -2.30
C SER A 24 10.57 -2.15 -1.69
N LEU A 25 10.28 -2.03 -0.40
CA LEU A 25 10.24 -0.75 0.33
C LEU A 25 11.58 -0.37 0.96
N HIS A 26 12.56 -1.25 0.92
CA HIS A 26 13.86 -1.10 1.61
C HIS A 26 13.68 -0.95 3.12
N LEU A 27 12.78 -1.76 3.69
CA LEU A 27 12.48 -1.80 5.12
C LEU A 27 12.63 -3.22 5.65
N SER A 28 12.97 -3.35 6.93
CA SER A 28 12.98 -4.65 7.59
C SER A 28 11.55 -5.17 7.75
N GLN A 29 11.39 -6.47 7.85
CA GLN A 29 10.10 -7.10 8.10
C GLN A 29 9.45 -6.57 9.39
N SER A 30 10.25 -6.37 10.44
CA SER A 30 9.75 -5.85 11.72
C SER A 30 9.29 -4.40 11.61
N ALA A 31 9.95 -3.58 10.79
CA ALA A 31 9.53 -2.20 10.53
C ALA A 31 8.21 -2.17 9.79
N VAL A 32 8.06 -3.00 8.75
CA VAL A 32 6.80 -3.13 7.99
C VAL A 32 5.67 -3.55 8.93
N SER A 33 5.91 -4.56 9.75
CA SER A 33 4.93 -5.06 10.71
C SER A 33 4.48 -3.98 11.70
N ARG A 34 5.40 -3.17 12.19
CA ARG A 34 5.08 -2.05 13.11
C ARG A 34 4.20 -1.01 12.45
N HIS A 35 4.49 -0.66 11.19
CA HIS A 35 3.68 0.31 10.45
C HIS A 35 2.27 -0.22 10.21
N ILE A 36 2.13 -1.49 9.88
CA ILE A 36 0.82 -2.12 9.69
C ILE A 36 0.01 -2.10 11.01
N ARG A 37 0.64 -2.45 12.13
CA ARG A 37 -0.03 -2.41 13.44
C ARG A 37 -0.48 -1.00 13.81
N ALA A 38 0.36 0.00 13.55
CA ALA A 38 0.00 1.39 13.82
C ALA A 38 -1.20 1.82 12.98
N LEU A 39 -1.25 1.40 11.72
CA LEU A 39 -2.39 1.68 10.85
C LEU A 39 -3.66 0.99 11.36
N GLU A 40 -3.55 -0.28 11.73
CA GLU A 40 -4.67 -1.03 12.32
C GLU A 40 -5.21 -0.36 13.58
N GLN A 41 -4.32 0.13 14.43
CA GLN A 41 -4.70 0.84 15.65
C GLN A 41 -5.42 2.16 15.32
N SER A 42 -4.94 2.90 14.34
CA SER A 42 -5.57 4.17 13.96
C SER A 42 -6.97 3.97 13.36
N LEU A 43 -7.21 2.84 12.71
CA LEU A 43 -8.49 2.50 12.10
C LEU A 43 -9.38 1.65 13.01
N ASP A 44 -8.83 1.19 14.12
CA ASP A 44 -9.49 0.26 15.05
C ASP A 44 -10.04 -0.97 14.31
N ALA A 45 -9.20 -1.54 13.45
CA ALA A 45 -9.56 -2.71 12.63
C ALA A 45 -8.35 -3.56 12.32
N THR A 46 -8.55 -4.87 12.22
CA THR A 46 -7.54 -5.81 11.76
C THR A 46 -7.61 -5.86 10.24
N LEU A 47 -6.49 -5.65 9.57
CA LEU A 47 -6.42 -5.59 8.11
C LEU A 47 -5.93 -6.90 7.49
N PHE A 48 -5.16 -7.68 8.23
CA PHE A 48 -4.60 -8.95 7.76
C PHE A 48 -4.82 -10.06 8.76
N HIS A 49 -5.09 -11.26 8.23
CA HIS A 49 -4.98 -12.51 8.98
C HIS A 49 -3.66 -13.18 8.61
N ARG A 50 -2.97 -13.72 9.62
CA ARG A 50 -1.74 -14.47 9.40
C ARG A 50 -2.06 -15.94 9.19
N HIS A 51 -1.51 -16.48 8.12
CA HIS A 51 -1.59 -17.91 7.79
C HIS A 51 -0.20 -18.49 7.63
N ALA A 52 -0.08 -19.80 7.66
CA ALA A 52 1.20 -20.49 7.48
C ALA A 52 1.86 -20.14 6.14
N ARG A 53 1.07 -19.78 5.13
CA ARG A 53 1.54 -19.48 3.78
C ARG A 53 1.62 -17.99 3.47
N GLY A 54 1.43 -17.12 4.45
CA GLY A 54 1.51 -15.68 4.26
C GLY A 54 0.35 -14.93 4.88
N LEU A 55 0.07 -13.75 4.36
CA LEU A 55 -0.96 -12.85 4.85
C LEU A 55 -2.16 -12.86 3.93
N ILE A 56 -3.36 -12.86 4.54
CA ILE A 56 -4.62 -12.76 3.83
C ILE A 56 -5.35 -11.54 4.36
N LEU A 57 -5.92 -10.74 3.47
CA LEU A 57 -6.70 -9.56 3.85
C LEU A 57 -7.98 -9.97 4.58
N THR A 58 -8.30 -9.23 5.63
CA THR A 58 -9.62 -9.28 6.25
C THR A 58 -10.62 -8.57 5.34
N GLU A 59 -11.90 -8.60 5.68
CA GLU A 59 -12.92 -7.83 4.98
C GLU A 59 -12.59 -6.33 5.00
N GLN A 60 -12.15 -5.81 6.16
CA GLN A 60 -11.72 -4.42 6.30
C GLN A 60 -10.45 -4.14 5.48
N GLY A 61 -9.54 -5.10 5.45
CA GLY A 61 -8.33 -5.01 4.63
C GLY A 61 -8.66 -4.93 3.15
N GLU A 62 -9.64 -5.70 2.69
CA GLU A 62 -10.09 -5.67 1.29
C GLU A 62 -10.69 -4.31 0.92
N LEU A 63 -11.50 -3.73 1.83
CA LEU A 63 -12.06 -2.39 1.61
C LEU A 63 -10.96 -1.35 1.46
N LEU A 64 -9.96 -1.41 2.32
CA LEU A 64 -8.84 -0.47 2.26
C LEU A 64 -7.99 -0.69 1.00
N PHE A 65 -7.76 -1.93 0.63
CA PHE A 65 -6.97 -2.27 -0.56
C PHE A 65 -7.65 -1.78 -1.84
N GLU A 66 -8.97 -1.90 -1.96
CA GLU A 66 -9.73 -1.33 -3.06
C GLU A 66 -9.50 0.18 -3.17
N ALA A 67 -9.56 0.87 -2.04
CA ALA A 67 -9.35 2.31 -1.98
C ALA A 67 -7.92 2.68 -2.40
N THR A 68 -6.91 1.99 -1.87
CA THR A 68 -5.51 2.29 -2.22
C THR A 68 -5.20 1.95 -3.67
N ASN A 69 -5.81 0.91 -4.23
CA ASN A 69 -5.69 0.59 -5.66
C ASN A 69 -6.25 1.72 -6.53
N SER A 70 -7.43 2.23 -6.20
CA SER A 70 -8.06 3.33 -6.93
C SER A 70 -7.21 4.59 -6.86
N MET A 71 -6.70 4.92 -5.66
CA MET A 71 -5.82 6.07 -5.46
C MET A 71 -4.55 5.96 -6.29
N ASN A 72 -3.94 4.78 -6.28
CA ASN A 72 -2.70 4.53 -7.03
C ASN A 72 -2.90 4.71 -8.53
N LYS A 73 -3.99 4.17 -9.07
CA LYS A 73 -4.33 4.32 -10.48
C LYS A 73 -4.57 5.78 -10.85
N ARG A 74 -5.24 6.53 -9.98
CA ARG A 74 -5.50 7.95 -10.22
C ARG A 74 -4.21 8.77 -10.19
N LEU A 75 -3.30 8.45 -9.28
CA LEU A 75 -1.99 9.12 -9.21
C LEU A 75 -1.16 8.81 -10.44
N GLU A 76 -1.12 7.56 -10.89
CA GLU A 76 -0.41 7.18 -12.11
C GLU A 76 -0.97 7.87 -13.34
N ALA A 77 -2.30 7.96 -13.45
CA ALA A 77 -2.95 8.65 -14.56
C ALA A 77 -2.63 10.14 -14.54
N ALA A 78 -2.64 10.77 -13.36
CA ALA A 78 -2.27 12.18 -13.23
C ALA A 78 -0.81 12.41 -13.60
N ALA A 79 0.09 11.54 -13.15
CA ALA A 79 1.52 11.63 -13.49
C ALA A 79 1.75 11.52 -14.99
N ALA A 80 1.04 10.61 -15.66
CA ALA A 80 1.14 10.45 -17.12
C ALA A 80 0.66 11.70 -17.83
N ARG A 81 -0.44 12.30 -17.38
CA ARG A 81 -0.95 13.55 -17.96
C ARG A 81 -0.01 14.72 -17.76
N ILE A 82 0.64 14.80 -16.62
CA ILE A 82 1.63 15.84 -16.33
C ILE A 82 2.82 15.69 -17.28
N ARG A 83 3.32 14.47 -17.48
CA ARG A 83 4.43 14.20 -18.40
C ARG A 83 4.06 14.56 -19.85
N ASP A 84 2.86 14.17 -20.28
CA ASP A 84 2.37 14.47 -21.62
C ASP A 84 2.20 15.98 -21.83
N SER A 85 1.70 16.68 -20.80
CA SER A 85 1.54 18.12 -20.82
C SER A 85 2.87 18.84 -20.97
N GLU A 86 3.92 18.37 -20.28
CA GLU A 86 5.29 18.90 -20.40
C GLU A 86 5.82 18.71 -21.80
N GLU A 87 5.61 17.54 -22.40
CA GLU A 87 6.03 17.24 -23.75
C GLU A 87 5.35 18.17 -24.77
N GLU A 88 4.07 18.43 -24.61
CA GLU A 88 3.31 19.35 -25.46
C GLU A 88 3.84 20.78 -25.37
N VAL A 89 4.19 21.22 -24.18
CA VAL A 89 4.73 22.57 -23.96
C VAL A 89 6.13 22.70 -24.54
N LEU A 90 6.92 21.66 -24.47
CA LEU A 90 8.31 21.65 -24.98
C LEU A 90 8.39 21.33 -26.46
N GLY A 91 7.37 20.70 -27.00
CA GLY A 91 7.31 20.34 -28.40
C GLY A 91 6.82 21.49 -29.28
#